data_2b228d0f43a79060a51f8d708ec024e0
#
_entry.id   2b228d0f43a79060a51f8d708ec024e0
#
_cell.length_a   1.000
_cell.length_b   1.000
_cell.length_c   1.000
_cell.angle_alpha   90.00
_cell.angle_beta   90.00
_cell.angle_gamma   90.00
#
_symmetry.space_group_name_H-M   'P 1'
#
loop_
_entity.id
_entity.type
_entity.pdbx_description
1 polymer ?
#
loop_
_entity_poly.entity_id
_entity_poly.type
_entity_poly.pdbx_seq_one_letter_code
_entity_poly.pdbx_strand_id
1 'polypeptide(L)'
;MNHSFFGMKRTNKFQRDNLCRKARSYITTTLKDELDARLQGMDITGYSIEAVTERQTKDGQVHINSNTDPTVLLVHYPSVLEDAEGYIPPRIKVEIGCLALDEPTEPRPIDTLISKYYPDEDNKLSCTIRTVVPTRTFLEKMFLLNEKLQKAKPRYRRMSRHLYDLERMVNTTYGLEALADKALYNTIVEHRKPYYDLKYVG
;
A
#
# COMPACT_ATOMS: atom_id res chain seq x y z
N MET A 1 -18.31 -9.99 -6.84
CA MET A 1 -18.00 -9.41 -8.16
C MET A 1 -16.61 -8.80 -8.07
N ASN A 2 -15.61 -9.42 -8.72
CA ASN A 2 -14.26 -8.86 -8.77
C ASN A 2 -14.24 -7.68 -9.73
N HIS A 3 -14.59 -6.50 -9.25
CA HIS A 3 -14.33 -5.27 -9.96
C HIS A 3 -12.88 -4.87 -9.73
N SER A 4 -11.97 -5.47 -10.51
CA SER A 4 -10.68 -4.80 -10.67
C SER A 4 -10.99 -3.42 -11.27
N PHE A 5 -10.53 -2.37 -10.63
CA PHE A 5 -10.77 -0.97 -11.00
C PHE A 5 -10.56 -0.69 -12.51
N PHE A 6 -9.84 -1.56 -13.22
CA PHE A 6 -9.57 -1.48 -14.64
C PHE A 6 -10.07 -2.69 -15.47
N GLY A 7 -10.87 -3.58 -14.89
CA GLY A 7 -11.64 -4.62 -15.62
C GLY A 7 -10.87 -5.62 -16.47
N MET A 8 -9.55 -5.71 -16.38
CA MET A 8 -8.75 -6.57 -17.24
C MET A 8 -8.30 -7.85 -16.56
N LYS A 9 -8.62 -9.01 -17.16
CA LYS A 9 -8.03 -10.31 -16.83
C LYS A 9 -6.58 -10.32 -17.34
N ARG A 10 -5.57 -10.41 -16.47
CA ARG A 10 -4.17 -10.13 -16.79
C ARG A 10 -3.37 -11.41 -16.80
N THR A 11 -2.80 -11.73 -17.94
CA THR A 11 -2.12 -13.00 -18.16
C THR A 11 -0.66 -12.89 -18.58
N ASN A 12 -0.19 -11.69 -18.95
CA ASN A 12 1.18 -11.51 -19.39
C ASN A 12 1.81 -10.17 -18.96
N LYS A 13 3.13 -10.06 -19.13
CA LYS A 13 3.92 -8.89 -18.74
C LYS A 13 3.43 -7.59 -19.43
N PHE A 14 3.12 -7.67 -20.71
CA PHE A 14 2.68 -6.49 -21.47
C PHE A 14 1.36 -5.92 -20.92
N GLN A 15 0.39 -6.80 -20.62
CA GLN A 15 -0.89 -6.39 -20.04
C GLN A 15 -0.72 -5.80 -18.63
N ARG A 16 0.16 -6.39 -17.82
CA ARG A 16 0.53 -5.86 -16.51
C ARG A 16 1.12 -4.46 -16.61
N ASP A 17 2.14 -4.29 -17.47
CA ASP A 17 2.82 -3.00 -17.61
C ASP A 17 1.88 -1.93 -18.18
N ASN A 18 0.95 -2.31 -19.07
CA ASN A 18 -0.07 -1.41 -19.57
C ASN A 18 -1.09 -0.98 -18.51
N LEU A 19 -1.46 -1.92 -17.61
CA LEU A 19 -2.29 -1.59 -16.46
C LEU A 19 -1.59 -0.57 -15.53
N CYS A 20 -0.35 -0.84 -15.15
CA CYS A 20 0.41 0.06 -14.27
C CYS A 20 0.51 1.47 -14.88
N ARG A 21 0.74 1.57 -16.20
CA ARG A 21 0.76 2.88 -16.89
C ARG A 21 -0.58 3.61 -16.82
N LYS A 22 -1.69 2.91 -17.07
CA LYS A 22 -3.04 3.49 -16.97
C LYS A 22 -3.38 3.90 -15.53
N ALA A 23 -3.06 3.03 -14.58
CA ALA A 23 -3.27 3.33 -13.15
C ALA A 23 -2.47 4.54 -12.72
N ARG A 24 -1.18 4.59 -13.07
CA ARG A 24 -0.32 5.72 -12.75
C ARG A 24 -0.85 7.02 -13.35
N SER A 25 -1.23 7.01 -14.63
CA SER A 25 -1.81 8.19 -15.28
C SER A 25 -3.05 8.68 -14.53
N TYR A 26 -3.99 7.78 -14.23
CA TYR A 26 -5.20 8.11 -13.48
C TYR A 26 -4.88 8.67 -12.07
N ILE A 27 -3.97 8.02 -11.34
CA ILE A 27 -3.62 8.41 -9.96
C ILE A 27 -2.94 9.79 -9.93
N THR A 28 -2.03 10.05 -10.88
CA THR A 28 -1.26 11.30 -10.88
C THR A 28 -2.02 12.49 -11.44
N THR A 29 -3.15 12.26 -12.07
CA THR A 29 -4.03 13.32 -12.61
C THR A 29 -5.39 13.27 -11.91
N THR A 30 -6.32 12.46 -12.38
CA THR A 30 -7.72 12.45 -11.95
C THR A 30 -7.88 12.25 -10.43
N LEU A 31 -7.27 11.21 -9.88
CA LEU A 31 -7.41 10.93 -8.45
C LEU A 31 -6.76 12.01 -7.57
N LYS A 32 -5.61 12.54 -8.01
CA LYS A 32 -4.95 13.67 -7.34
C LYS A 32 -5.87 14.89 -7.30
N ASP A 33 -6.48 15.24 -8.45
CA ASP A 33 -7.37 16.40 -8.56
C ASP A 33 -8.68 16.19 -7.78
N GLU A 34 -9.23 14.98 -7.77
CA GLU A 34 -10.38 14.63 -6.94
C GLU A 34 -10.08 14.71 -5.44
N LEU A 35 -8.88 14.28 -5.01
CA LEU A 35 -8.43 14.40 -3.63
C LEU A 35 -8.32 15.87 -3.22
N ASP A 36 -7.72 16.69 -4.08
CA ASP A 36 -7.57 18.13 -3.86
C ASP A 36 -8.94 18.81 -3.72
N ALA A 37 -9.85 18.55 -4.64
CA ALA A 37 -11.21 19.09 -4.59
C ALA A 37 -11.98 18.68 -3.33
N ARG A 38 -11.79 17.45 -2.84
CA ARG A 38 -12.43 16.98 -1.60
C ARG A 38 -11.85 17.66 -0.36
N LEU A 39 -10.53 17.84 -0.28
CA LEU A 39 -9.89 18.53 0.84
C LEU A 39 -10.33 20.00 0.88
N GLN A 40 -10.41 20.68 -0.28
CA GLN A 40 -10.94 22.04 -0.37
C GLN A 40 -12.41 22.12 0.05
N GLY A 41 -13.24 21.14 -0.37
CA GLY A 41 -14.65 21.05 0.03
C GLY A 41 -14.88 20.76 1.52
N MET A 42 -13.83 20.37 2.25
CA MET A 42 -13.81 20.21 3.71
C MET A 42 -13.17 21.41 4.42
N ASP A 43 -12.95 22.51 3.73
CA ASP A 43 -12.28 23.72 4.24
C ASP A 43 -10.84 23.48 4.77
N ILE A 44 -10.20 22.39 4.31
CA ILE A 44 -8.81 22.09 4.65
C ILE A 44 -7.91 22.96 3.75
N THR A 45 -7.03 23.75 4.37
CA THR A 45 -6.12 24.70 3.69
C THR A 45 -4.68 24.47 4.12
N GLY A 46 -3.72 25.14 3.45
CA GLY A 46 -2.29 25.11 3.84
C GLY A 46 -1.58 23.82 3.47
N TYR A 47 -2.16 22.95 2.63
CA TYR A 47 -1.53 21.73 2.12
C TYR A 47 -1.12 21.86 0.65
N SER A 48 -0.33 20.90 0.17
CA SER A 48 -0.09 20.68 -1.25
C SER A 48 -0.02 19.19 -1.57
N ILE A 49 -0.44 18.81 -2.79
CA ILE A 49 -0.42 17.41 -3.23
C ILE A 49 0.60 17.24 -4.35
N GLU A 50 1.59 16.38 -4.10
CA GLU A 50 2.65 16.03 -5.05
C GLU A 50 2.46 14.60 -5.54
N ALA A 51 2.53 14.38 -6.85
CA ALA A 51 2.66 13.05 -7.44
C ALA A 51 4.15 12.72 -7.60
N VAL A 52 4.62 11.64 -6.96
CA VAL A 52 6.03 11.27 -7.00
C VAL A 52 6.36 10.65 -8.35
N THR A 53 7.01 11.41 -9.22
CA THR A 53 7.43 10.99 -10.56
C THR A 53 8.93 10.74 -10.67
N GLU A 54 9.70 11.15 -9.66
CA GLU A 54 11.14 11.04 -9.60
C GLU A 54 11.60 10.43 -8.27
N ARG A 55 12.76 9.86 -8.27
CA ARG A 55 13.42 9.36 -7.06
C ARG A 55 14.87 9.82 -7.00
N GLN A 56 15.34 10.17 -5.82
CA GLN A 56 16.74 10.45 -5.59
C GLN A 56 17.56 9.16 -5.60
N THR A 57 18.63 9.14 -6.37
CA THR A 57 19.64 8.08 -6.40
C THR A 57 21.01 8.66 -6.01
N LYS A 58 22.04 7.80 -5.93
CA LYS A 58 23.41 8.28 -5.68
C LYS A 58 23.95 9.15 -6.83
N ASP A 59 23.45 8.91 -8.03
CA ASP A 59 23.88 9.57 -9.27
C ASP A 59 22.96 10.76 -9.66
N GLY A 60 22.04 11.16 -8.78
CA GLY A 60 21.10 12.27 -9.01
C GLY A 60 19.62 11.84 -9.03
N GLN A 61 18.77 12.71 -9.54
CA GLN A 61 17.34 12.42 -9.72
C GLN A 61 17.11 11.55 -10.95
N VAL A 62 16.30 10.50 -10.78
CA VAL A 62 15.93 9.58 -11.85
C VAL A 62 14.42 9.48 -11.95
N HIS A 63 13.91 9.63 -13.16
CA HIS A 63 12.49 9.47 -13.45
C HIS A 63 12.01 8.04 -13.12
N ILE A 64 10.85 7.94 -12.48
CA ILE A 64 10.22 6.66 -12.16
C ILE A 64 9.49 6.14 -13.41
N ASN A 65 9.80 4.91 -13.82
CA ASN A 65 9.15 4.30 -14.97
C ASN A 65 7.63 4.33 -14.86
N SER A 66 6.96 4.61 -15.96
CA SER A 66 5.49 4.72 -16.03
C SER A 66 4.74 3.44 -15.66
N ASN A 67 5.38 2.27 -15.73
CA ASN A 67 4.83 0.97 -15.32
C ASN A 67 5.20 0.56 -13.88
N THR A 68 5.74 1.49 -13.07
CA THR A 68 6.06 1.20 -11.66
C THR A 68 4.80 1.15 -10.82
N ASP A 69 4.70 0.15 -9.95
CA ASP A 69 3.66 -0.02 -8.94
C ASP A 69 4.33 -0.20 -7.55
N PRO A 70 3.86 0.43 -6.48
CA PRO A 70 2.75 1.40 -6.42
C PRO A 70 3.10 2.80 -6.95
N THR A 71 2.07 3.58 -7.28
CA THR A 71 2.17 5.04 -7.48
C THR A 71 2.02 5.74 -6.14
N VAL A 72 2.77 6.81 -5.92
CA VAL A 72 2.79 7.54 -4.65
C VAL A 72 2.30 8.96 -4.83
N LEU A 73 1.36 9.37 -3.98
CA LEU A 73 1.00 10.77 -3.75
C LEU A 73 1.52 11.20 -2.36
N LEU A 74 2.03 12.40 -2.26
CA LEU A 74 2.42 13.01 -0.99
C LEU A 74 1.50 14.21 -0.75
N VAL A 75 0.83 14.22 0.41
CA VAL A 75 0.08 15.38 0.88
C VAL A 75 0.95 16.05 1.94
N HIS A 76 1.57 17.17 1.56
CA HIS A 76 2.39 17.98 2.44
C HIS A 76 1.50 18.92 3.27
N TYR A 77 1.84 19.13 4.52
CA TYR A 77 1.15 20.04 5.42
C TYR A 77 2.18 20.79 6.27
N PRO A 78 1.86 21.99 6.78
CA PRO A 78 2.78 22.73 7.65
C PRO A 78 2.97 22.00 8.97
N SER A 79 4.22 21.90 9.45
CA SER A 79 4.48 21.38 10.79
C SER A 79 3.96 22.34 11.83
N VAL A 80 3.29 21.81 12.85
CA VAL A 80 2.91 22.56 14.07
C VAL A 80 4.00 22.53 15.15
N LEU A 81 5.06 21.74 14.91
CA LEU A 81 6.20 21.60 15.83
C LEU A 81 7.38 22.37 15.25
N GLU A 82 7.95 23.28 16.07
CA GLU A 82 9.06 24.14 15.65
C GLU A 82 10.37 23.38 15.44
N ASP A 83 10.60 22.27 16.18
CA ASP A 83 11.84 21.48 16.17
C ASP A 83 11.63 20.04 15.72
N ALA A 84 10.84 19.81 14.66
CA ALA A 84 10.78 18.49 14.07
C ALA A 84 12.15 18.15 13.44
N GLU A 85 13.04 17.55 14.22
CA GLU A 85 14.30 16.95 13.74
C GLU A 85 13.97 15.99 12.59
N GLY A 86 13.88 16.43 11.39
CA GLY A 86 13.76 15.82 10.06
C GLY A 86 13.52 14.32 9.88
N TYR A 87 13.24 13.58 10.98
CA TYR A 87 13.05 12.13 10.95
C TYR A 87 11.72 11.73 10.28
N ILE A 88 10.66 12.45 10.61
CA ILE A 88 9.35 12.27 9.97
C ILE A 88 8.95 13.60 9.33
N PRO A 89 9.05 13.72 8.01
CA PRO A 89 8.64 14.95 7.34
C PRO A 89 7.11 15.15 7.48
N PRO A 90 6.63 16.42 7.57
CA PRO A 90 5.22 16.75 7.74
C PRO A 90 4.44 16.49 6.44
N ARG A 91 4.18 15.22 6.18
CA ARG A 91 3.44 14.77 4.99
C ARG A 91 2.77 13.43 5.22
N ILE A 92 1.63 13.24 4.57
CA ILE A 92 0.97 11.96 4.45
C ILE A 92 1.43 11.31 3.15
N LYS A 93 1.91 10.07 3.22
CA LYS A 93 2.28 9.27 2.06
C LYS A 93 1.16 8.31 1.71
N VAL A 94 0.56 8.48 0.54
CA VAL A 94 -0.47 7.60 -0.01
C VAL A 94 0.15 6.73 -1.10
N GLU A 95 0.26 5.43 -0.84
CA GLU A 95 0.78 4.45 -1.80
C GLU A 95 -0.40 3.69 -2.42
N ILE A 96 -0.57 3.81 -3.73
CA ILE A 96 -1.70 3.24 -4.46
C ILE A 96 -1.18 2.21 -5.46
N GLY A 97 -1.45 0.95 -5.17
CA GLY A 97 -1.09 -0.18 -6.03
C GLY A 97 -2.27 -0.66 -6.87
N CYS A 98 -1.99 -1.10 -8.10
CA CYS A 98 -2.98 -1.70 -8.98
C CYS A 98 -2.77 -3.21 -9.20
N LEU A 99 -1.68 -3.75 -8.67
CA LEU A 99 -1.32 -5.17 -8.81
C LEU A 99 -1.72 -6.01 -7.59
N ALA A 100 -2.05 -5.38 -6.47
CA ALA A 100 -2.46 -6.10 -5.28
C ALA A 100 -3.82 -6.79 -5.48
N LEU A 101 -3.98 -7.95 -4.85
CA LEU A 101 -5.29 -8.58 -4.71
C LEU A 101 -6.15 -7.69 -3.80
N ASP A 102 -7.42 -7.47 -4.11
CA ASP A 102 -8.31 -6.61 -3.33
C ASP A 102 -9.18 -7.38 -2.32
N GLU A 103 -9.33 -8.69 -2.50
CA GLU A 103 -10.10 -9.57 -1.62
C GLU A 103 -9.21 -10.63 -0.94
N PRO A 104 -9.57 -11.13 0.25
CA PRO A 104 -10.69 -10.70 1.09
C PRO A 104 -10.40 -9.42 1.88
N THR A 105 -11.43 -8.60 2.05
CA THR A 105 -11.41 -7.37 2.84
C THR A 105 -12.62 -7.28 3.76
N GLU A 106 -12.51 -6.49 4.80
CA GLU A 106 -13.61 -6.19 5.73
C GLU A 106 -13.66 -4.70 6.05
N PRO A 107 -14.84 -4.15 6.35
CA PRO A 107 -14.94 -2.77 6.82
C PRO A 107 -14.38 -2.67 8.25
N ARG A 108 -13.47 -1.73 8.49
CA ARG A 108 -12.90 -1.44 9.81
C ARG A 108 -13.08 0.02 10.16
N PRO A 109 -13.59 0.35 11.35
CA PRO A 109 -13.56 1.71 11.84
C PRO A 109 -12.12 2.11 12.15
N ILE A 110 -11.78 3.33 11.79
CA ILE A 110 -10.48 3.94 12.10
C ILE A 110 -10.75 5.25 12.80
N ASP A 111 -10.25 5.34 14.03
CA ASP A 111 -10.32 6.52 14.87
C ASP A 111 -8.94 7.18 14.95
N THR A 112 -8.90 8.46 15.26
CA THR A 112 -7.65 9.15 15.53
C THR A 112 -7.04 8.67 16.84
N LEU A 113 -5.71 8.73 16.99
CA LEU A 113 -5.08 8.46 18.29
C LEU A 113 -5.48 9.51 19.32
N ILE A 114 -5.80 10.73 18.90
CA ILE A 114 -6.23 11.83 19.74
C ILE A 114 -7.56 11.48 20.41
N SER A 115 -8.54 10.94 19.68
CA SER A 115 -9.84 10.57 20.25
C SER A 115 -9.75 9.52 21.36
N LYS A 116 -8.69 8.71 21.35
CA LYS A 116 -8.44 7.73 22.41
C LYS A 116 -7.99 8.38 23.75
N TYR A 117 -7.23 9.47 23.67
CA TYR A 117 -6.65 10.14 24.84
C TYR A 117 -7.41 11.40 25.25
N TYR A 118 -8.13 12.01 24.30
CA TYR A 118 -8.89 13.26 24.47
C TYR A 118 -10.28 13.12 23.84
N PRO A 119 -11.14 12.22 24.37
CA PRO A 119 -12.42 11.89 23.76
C PRO A 119 -13.41 13.05 23.73
N ASP A 120 -13.27 14.00 24.64
CA ASP A 120 -14.15 15.16 24.76
C ASP A 120 -13.73 16.32 23.85
N GLU A 121 -12.49 16.35 23.41
CA GLU A 121 -11.90 17.41 22.57
C GLU A 121 -11.88 17.05 21.08
N ASP A 122 -11.97 15.77 20.78
CA ASP A 122 -11.97 15.28 19.38
C ASP A 122 -13.39 15.28 18.82
N ASN A 123 -13.61 15.97 17.74
CA ASN A 123 -14.89 16.01 16.99
C ASN A 123 -15.24 14.65 16.31
N LYS A 124 -14.73 13.54 16.83
CA LYS A 124 -15.01 12.15 16.44
C LYS A 124 -14.95 11.95 14.92
N LEU A 125 -13.82 12.28 14.34
CA LEU A 125 -13.51 11.94 12.96
C LEU A 125 -13.22 10.44 12.83
N SER A 126 -14.26 9.63 13.06
CA SER A 126 -14.24 8.21 12.78
C SER A 126 -14.60 7.97 11.31
N CYS A 127 -13.84 7.14 10.63
CA CYS A 127 -14.20 6.69 9.28
C CYS A 127 -14.13 5.17 9.20
N THR A 128 -14.96 4.58 8.31
CA THR A 128 -14.90 3.15 8.02
C THR A 128 -14.18 2.92 6.71
N ILE A 129 -13.09 2.14 6.75
CA ILE A 129 -12.28 1.83 5.57
C ILE A 129 -12.34 0.32 5.31
N ARG A 130 -12.49 -0.07 4.04
CA ARG A 130 -12.27 -1.46 3.61
C ARG A 130 -10.80 -1.82 3.80
N THR A 131 -10.55 -2.74 4.70
CA THR A 131 -9.20 -3.14 5.11
C THR A 131 -8.97 -4.60 4.76
N VAL A 132 -7.80 -4.92 4.24
CA VAL A 132 -7.37 -6.30 3.99
C VAL A 132 -7.41 -7.10 5.31
N VAL A 133 -8.02 -8.28 5.27
CA VAL A 133 -8.08 -9.15 6.46
C VAL A 133 -6.69 -9.57 6.92
N PRO A 134 -6.45 -9.68 8.24
CA PRO A 134 -5.14 -10.03 8.77
C PRO A 134 -4.62 -11.39 8.30
N THR A 135 -5.47 -12.38 8.10
CA THR A 135 -5.12 -13.70 7.55
C THR A 135 -4.42 -13.59 6.19
N ARG A 136 -4.98 -12.79 5.28
CA ARG A 136 -4.36 -12.52 3.99
C ARG A 136 -3.04 -11.75 4.14
N THR A 137 -3.01 -10.73 4.98
CA THR A 137 -1.79 -9.94 5.26
C THR A 137 -0.65 -10.84 5.75
N PHE A 138 -0.95 -11.82 6.61
CA PHE A 138 0.01 -12.80 7.10
C PHE A 138 0.61 -13.62 5.96
N LEU A 139 -0.22 -14.24 5.11
CA LEU A 139 0.25 -15.03 3.97
C LEU A 139 1.05 -14.20 2.96
N GLU A 140 0.59 -12.99 2.62
CA GLU A 140 1.32 -12.12 1.70
C GLU A 140 2.70 -11.70 2.21
N LYS A 141 2.86 -11.51 3.52
CA LYS A 141 4.17 -11.24 4.13
C LYS A 141 5.08 -12.46 4.08
N MET A 142 4.55 -13.67 4.28
CA MET A 142 5.28 -14.93 4.10
C MET A 142 5.81 -15.05 2.65
N PHE A 143 4.93 -14.87 1.66
CA PHE A 143 5.32 -14.89 0.25
C PHE A 143 6.36 -13.82 -0.07
N LEU A 144 6.16 -12.59 0.40
CA LEU A 144 7.10 -11.50 0.20
C LEU A 144 8.52 -11.83 0.71
N LEU A 145 8.61 -12.38 1.91
CA LEU A 145 9.91 -12.77 2.49
C LEU A 145 10.53 -13.91 1.70
N ASN A 146 9.78 -14.96 1.40
CA ASN A 146 10.24 -16.08 0.59
C ASN A 146 10.81 -15.59 -0.75
N GLU A 147 10.06 -14.79 -1.49
CA GLU A 147 10.47 -14.24 -2.79
C GLU A 147 11.70 -13.33 -2.72
N LYS A 148 11.85 -12.55 -1.64
CA LYS A 148 12.99 -11.66 -1.49
C LYS A 148 14.26 -12.39 -1.08
N LEU A 149 14.14 -13.40 -0.22
CA LEU A 149 15.26 -14.15 0.31
C LEU A 149 15.83 -15.19 -0.68
N GLN A 150 15.01 -15.72 -1.59
CA GLN A 150 15.44 -16.67 -2.63
C GLN A 150 16.20 -16.03 -3.78
N LYS A 151 16.28 -14.70 -3.87
CA LYS A 151 17.05 -14.05 -4.92
C LYS A 151 18.55 -14.24 -4.73
N ALA A 152 19.30 -14.39 -5.82
CA ALA A 152 20.76 -14.49 -5.80
C ALA A 152 21.45 -13.33 -5.06
N LYS A 153 20.84 -12.16 -5.06
CA LYS A 153 21.22 -10.98 -4.25
C LYS A 153 20.03 -10.54 -3.42
N PRO A 154 19.81 -11.13 -2.23
CA PRO A 154 18.67 -10.82 -1.38
C PRO A 154 18.72 -9.38 -0.88
N ARG A 155 17.55 -8.76 -0.79
CA ARG A 155 17.42 -7.44 -0.18
C ARG A 155 17.09 -7.60 1.30
N TYR A 156 18.03 -7.33 2.18
CA TYR A 156 17.83 -7.44 3.64
C TYR A 156 17.27 -6.18 4.29
N ARG A 157 17.57 -5.01 3.71
CA ARG A 157 17.18 -3.72 4.28
C ARG A 157 15.67 -3.64 4.43
N ARG A 158 15.20 -3.33 5.65
CA ARG A 158 13.80 -3.21 6.07
C ARG A 158 12.98 -4.52 6.00
N MET A 159 13.63 -5.68 5.93
CA MET A 159 12.91 -6.97 5.97
C MET A 159 12.57 -7.39 7.41
N SER A 160 13.31 -6.93 8.41
CA SER A 160 13.07 -7.21 9.83
C SER A 160 11.65 -6.84 10.29
N ARG A 161 11.08 -5.77 9.76
CA ARG A 161 9.70 -5.39 10.07
C ARG A 161 8.67 -6.46 9.66
N HIS A 162 8.89 -7.12 8.53
CA HIS A 162 7.98 -8.19 8.06
C HIS A 162 8.14 -9.46 8.89
N LEU A 163 9.36 -9.76 9.34
CA LEU A 163 9.61 -10.85 10.28
C LEU A 163 8.96 -10.57 11.64
N TYR A 164 9.09 -9.35 12.15
CA TYR A 164 8.41 -8.92 13.37
C TYR A 164 6.90 -9.07 13.26
N ASP A 165 6.30 -8.60 12.16
CA ASP A 165 4.86 -8.73 11.95
C ASP A 165 4.42 -10.19 11.92
N LEU A 166 5.17 -11.08 11.24
CA LEU A 166 4.87 -12.51 11.21
C LEU A 166 4.99 -13.15 12.60
N GLU A 167 6.03 -12.81 13.36
CA GLU A 167 6.20 -13.28 14.73
C GLU A 167 5.01 -12.87 15.61
N ARG A 168 4.58 -11.60 15.51
CA ARG A 168 3.43 -11.10 16.26
C ARG A 168 2.10 -11.73 15.88
N MET A 169 1.97 -12.20 14.64
CA MET A 169 0.71 -12.75 14.11
C MET A 169 0.62 -14.27 14.18
N VAL A 170 1.73 -15.02 14.14
CA VAL A 170 1.74 -16.49 13.95
C VAL A 170 0.94 -17.24 15.00
N ASN A 171 0.97 -16.80 16.24
CA ASN A 171 0.26 -17.45 17.36
C ASN A 171 -1.12 -16.84 17.66
N THR A 172 -1.59 -15.93 16.81
CA THR A 172 -2.95 -15.38 16.92
C THR A 172 -3.94 -16.26 16.14
N THR A 173 -5.23 -16.10 16.40
CA THR A 173 -6.29 -16.73 15.59
C THR A 173 -6.10 -16.48 14.11
N TYR A 174 -5.74 -15.26 13.72
CA TYR A 174 -5.49 -14.88 12.32
C TYR A 174 -4.33 -15.67 11.68
N GLY A 175 -3.23 -15.85 12.39
CA GLY A 175 -2.09 -16.63 11.89
C GLY A 175 -2.43 -18.11 11.73
N LEU A 176 -3.10 -18.69 12.73
CA LEU A 176 -3.53 -20.10 12.69
C LEU A 176 -4.56 -20.35 11.59
N GLU A 177 -5.56 -19.48 11.45
CA GLU A 177 -6.56 -19.55 10.38
C GLU A 177 -5.89 -19.42 9.00
N ALA A 178 -4.96 -18.47 8.85
CA ALA A 178 -4.22 -18.29 7.60
C ALA A 178 -3.45 -19.54 7.17
N LEU A 179 -2.80 -20.23 8.12
CA LEU A 179 -2.06 -21.46 7.84
C LEU A 179 -2.98 -22.65 7.51
N ALA A 180 -4.22 -22.63 8.00
CA ALA A 180 -5.22 -23.65 7.71
C ALA A 180 -5.99 -23.39 6.39
N ASP A 181 -6.04 -22.15 5.91
CA ASP A 181 -6.82 -21.75 4.73
C ASP A 181 -6.07 -22.00 3.42
N LYS A 182 -6.15 -23.27 2.96
CA LYS A 182 -5.59 -23.67 1.66
C LYS A 182 -6.23 -22.96 0.47
N ALA A 183 -7.50 -22.55 0.57
CA ALA A 183 -8.19 -21.88 -0.53
C ALA A 183 -7.62 -20.45 -0.72
N LEU A 184 -7.46 -19.71 0.38
CA LEU A 184 -6.83 -18.39 0.35
C LEU A 184 -5.37 -18.47 -0.11
N TYR A 185 -4.60 -19.47 0.40
CA TYR A 185 -3.22 -19.71 -0.04
C TYR A 185 -3.14 -19.88 -1.56
N ASN A 186 -3.96 -20.80 -2.13
CA ASN A 186 -3.97 -21.04 -3.56
C ASN A 186 -4.40 -19.80 -4.37
N THR A 187 -5.38 -19.05 -3.88
CA THR A 187 -5.83 -17.80 -4.51
C THR A 187 -4.68 -16.80 -4.61
N ILE A 188 -3.90 -16.64 -3.53
CA ILE A 188 -2.74 -15.74 -3.52
C ILE A 188 -1.66 -16.25 -4.49
N VAL A 189 -1.35 -17.54 -4.50
CA VAL A 189 -0.36 -18.15 -5.41
C VAL A 189 -0.76 -17.91 -6.87
N GLU A 190 -1.99 -18.23 -7.23
CA GLU A 190 -2.49 -18.02 -8.61
C GLU A 190 -2.49 -16.56 -9.03
N HIS A 191 -2.79 -15.65 -8.11
CA HIS A 191 -2.69 -14.22 -8.37
C HIS A 191 -1.22 -13.78 -8.56
N ARG A 192 -0.30 -14.27 -7.72
CA ARG A 192 1.10 -13.84 -7.74
C ARG A 192 1.87 -14.30 -8.98
N LYS A 193 1.57 -15.48 -9.51
CA LYS A 193 2.23 -16.05 -10.71
C LYS A 193 2.31 -15.04 -11.87
N PRO A 194 1.20 -14.49 -12.40
CA PRO A 194 1.23 -13.57 -13.52
C PRO A 194 1.72 -12.15 -13.17
N TYR A 195 1.56 -11.74 -11.90
CA TYR A 195 1.82 -10.33 -11.52
C TYR A 195 3.24 -10.07 -11.05
N TYR A 196 3.89 -11.07 -10.43
CA TYR A 196 5.18 -10.87 -9.77
C TYR A 196 6.36 -11.53 -10.51
N ASP A 197 6.11 -12.15 -11.68
CA ASP A 197 7.14 -12.79 -12.52
C ASP A 197 8.05 -13.74 -11.70
N LEU A 198 7.41 -14.64 -10.94
CA LEU A 198 8.06 -15.56 -10.01
C LEU A 198 8.63 -16.76 -10.76
N LYS A 199 9.86 -16.65 -11.23
CA LYS A 199 10.57 -17.72 -11.95
C LYS A 199 11.09 -18.85 -11.07
N TYR A 200 11.06 -18.65 -9.75
CA TYR A 200 11.67 -19.50 -8.73
C TYR A 200 10.65 -20.11 -7.76
N VAL A 201 9.38 -19.90 -7.97
CA VAL A 201 8.31 -20.55 -7.24
C VAL A 201 7.78 -21.68 -8.12
N GLY A 202 8.31 -22.90 -7.90
CA GLY A 202 7.83 -24.12 -8.49
C GLY A 202 6.76 -24.77 -7.61
#